data_55c3649759174763efdf52c83f828809
#
_entry.id   55c3649759174763efdf52c83f828809
#
_cell.length_a   1.000
_cell.length_b   1.000
_cell.length_c   1.000
_cell.angle_alpha   90.00
_cell.angle_beta   90.00
_cell.angle_gamma   90.00
#
_symmetry.space_group_name_H-M   'P 1'
#
loop_
_entity.id
_entity.type
_entity.pdbx_description
1 polymer ?
#
loop_
_entity_poly.entity_id
_entity_poly.type
_entity_poly.pdbx_seq_one_letter_code
_entity_poly.pdbx_strand_id
1 'polypeptide(L)'
;ALFLAAGFDDQLVLDDDVALLVIPHEVGSQGHIIVKTMINDHGPNRFALDTGASISVVFDKTPEEAGLELLAGEQVLVHGMIGSGHFPLTTVAELKVGKESWRSGRLASLPGNSWVPTEIEGILGVDFLSRYAVGVSAQDRVVRLYPPELVSNRSYSGWHSIPMRKLQIGRGTAFAYSINLHINKIAIPAILDLGAGFNLMNWRAARAIEVMPKGAMSRKIIYGAVEDARVVAELDVKNLGVENLHWSHRLFYISKFLIFEVLDLENKPAAIVGPAFFKDRDFVIDFVRNRLLIRAGT
;
A
#
# COMPACT_ATOMS: atom_id res chain seq x y z
N ALA A 1 52.91 3.74 17.90
CA ALA A 1 51.79 4.49 17.31
C ALA A 1 50.51 3.68 17.57
N LEU A 2 49.73 4.07 18.60
CA LEU A 2 48.40 3.51 18.87
C LEU A 2 47.45 4.18 17.89
N PHE A 3 46.91 3.42 16.92
CA PHE A 3 45.72 3.83 16.18
C PHE A 3 44.51 3.45 17.05
N LEU A 4 43.95 4.42 17.74
CA LEU A 4 42.59 4.36 18.24
C LEU A 4 41.66 4.39 17.05
N ALA A 5 41.11 3.24 16.66
CA ALA A 5 39.94 3.17 15.81
C ALA A 5 38.79 3.75 16.63
N ALA A 6 38.47 5.01 16.44
CA ALA A 6 37.21 5.57 16.85
C ALA A 6 36.13 4.84 16.05
N GLY A 7 35.43 3.93 16.69
CA GLY A 7 34.19 3.37 16.17
C GLY A 7 33.17 4.53 16.12
N PHE A 8 33.08 5.16 14.97
CA PHE A 8 31.89 5.93 14.61
C PHE A 8 30.75 4.91 14.46
N ASP A 9 29.95 4.81 15.49
CA ASP A 9 28.64 4.20 15.39
C ASP A 9 27.80 5.18 14.53
N ASP A 10 28.01 5.12 13.21
CA ASP A 10 27.21 5.86 12.24
C ASP A 10 25.82 5.29 12.29
N GLN A 11 25.03 5.77 13.23
CA GLN A 11 23.60 5.53 13.31
C GLN A 11 22.98 6.18 12.08
N LEU A 12 22.73 5.37 11.05
CA LEU A 12 22.07 5.83 9.85
C LEU A 12 20.66 6.32 10.24
N VAL A 13 20.35 7.55 9.90
CA VAL A 13 19.04 8.16 10.08
C VAL A 13 18.35 8.16 8.72
N LEU A 14 17.12 7.65 8.68
CA LEU A 14 16.25 7.80 7.50
C LEU A 14 15.52 9.14 7.64
N ASP A 15 16.16 10.19 7.21
CA ASP A 15 15.68 11.58 7.24
C ASP A 15 15.51 12.17 5.84
N ASP A 16 15.17 13.45 5.79
CA ASP A 16 14.94 14.18 4.56
C ASP A 16 16.21 14.38 3.73
N ASP A 17 17.39 14.39 4.37
CA ASP A 17 18.68 14.62 3.69
C ASP A 17 19.09 13.42 2.81
N VAL A 18 18.64 12.22 3.18
CA VAL A 18 18.89 10.98 2.41
C VAL A 18 17.82 10.74 1.35
N ALA A 19 16.65 11.35 1.49
CA ALA A 19 15.55 11.18 0.56
C ALA A 19 15.86 11.87 -0.79
N LEU A 20 15.62 11.13 -1.88
CA LEU A 20 15.66 11.71 -3.23
C LEU A 20 14.54 12.75 -3.41
N LEU A 21 13.40 12.51 -2.78
CA LEU A 21 12.22 13.36 -2.85
C LEU A 21 11.45 13.31 -1.53
N VAL A 22 11.07 14.47 -1.04
CA VAL A 22 10.11 14.64 0.08
C VAL A 22 8.93 15.43 -0.46
N ILE A 23 7.73 14.84 -0.43
CA ILE A 23 6.51 15.44 -0.96
C ILE A 23 5.40 15.43 0.09
N PRO A 24 4.64 16.51 0.22
CA PRO A 24 3.45 16.50 1.06
C PRO A 24 2.41 15.53 0.48
N HIS A 25 1.70 14.85 1.36
CA HIS A 25 0.54 14.05 0.97
C HIS A 25 -0.74 14.56 1.61
N GLU A 26 -1.84 14.34 0.92
CA GLU A 26 -3.18 14.51 1.46
C GLU A 26 -3.69 13.17 1.97
N VAL A 27 -4.60 13.21 2.93
CA VAL A 27 -5.33 12.02 3.39
C VAL A 27 -6.72 12.07 2.77
N GLY A 28 -7.03 11.10 1.93
CA GLY A 28 -8.34 10.98 1.29
C GLY A 28 -9.45 10.65 2.29
N SER A 29 -10.70 10.77 1.85
CA SER A 29 -11.90 10.56 2.67
C SER A 29 -11.97 9.16 3.31
N GLN A 30 -11.32 8.18 2.71
CA GLN A 30 -11.22 6.80 3.21
C GLN A 30 -9.83 6.46 3.78
N GLY A 31 -8.98 7.46 4.00
CA GLY A 31 -7.65 7.25 4.59
C GLY A 31 -6.51 6.97 3.60
N HIS A 32 -6.77 7.06 2.29
CA HIS A 32 -5.74 6.90 1.26
C HIS A 32 -4.66 7.98 1.37
N ILE A 33 -3.42 7.60 1.07
CA ILE A 33 -2.29 8.53 0.95
C ILE A 33 -2.28 9.04 -0.49
N ILE A 34 -2.57 10.33 -0.67
CA ILE A 34 -2.72 10.96 -1.99
C ILE A 34 -1.57 11.94 -2.22
N VAL A 35 -0.90 11.80 -3.35
CA VAL A 35 0.15 12.70 -3.82
C VAL A 35 -0.24 13.36 -5.14
N LYS A 36 0.33 14.54 -5.41
CA LYS A 36 0.12 15.25 -6.66
C LYS A 36 1.07 14.75 -7.74
N THR A 37 0.52 14.44 -8.91
CA THR A 37 1.27 13.96 -10.07
C THR A 37 1.00 14.85 -11.28
N MET A 38 1.95 14.87 -12.23
CA MET A 38 1.75 15.42 -13.56
C MET A 38 1.83 14.30 -14.59
N ILE A 39 0.94 14.30 -15.56
CA ILE A 39 0.94 13.34 -16.67
C ILE A 39 1.09 14.13 -17.96
N ASN A 40 2.18 13.92 -18.73
CA ASN A 40 2.46 14.65 -19.96
C ASN A 40 2.28 16.17 -19.80
N ASP A 41 2.77 16.73 -18.68
CA ASP A 41 2.63 18.11 -18.25
C ASP A 41 1.18 18.58 -17.91
N HIS A 42 0.19 17.68 -17.91
CA HIS A 42 -1.16 17.95 -17.43
C HIS A 42 -1.32 17.60 -15.95
N GLY A 43 -2.03 18.42 -15.20
CA GLY A 43 -2.28 18.24 -13.77
C GLY A 43 -2.18 19.54 -12.97
N PRO A 44 -2.01 19.49 -11.64
CA PRO A 44 -1.70 18.30 -10.86
C PRO A 44 -2.90 17.37 -10.69
N ASN A 45 -2.68 16.08 -10.97
CA ASN A 45 -3.65 15.02 -10.72
C ASN A 45 -3.41 14.39 -9.34
N ARG A 46 -4.45 13.87 -8.72
CA ARG A 46 -4.43 13.31 -7.35
C ARG A 46 -4.35 11.79 -7.42
N PHE A 47 -3.18 11.24 -7.13
CA PHE A 47 -2.91 9.80 -7.20
C PHE A 47 -2.76 9.20 -5.81
N ALA A 48 -3.48 8.12 -5.55
CA ALA A 48 -3.30 7.34 -4.33
C ALA A 48 -2.08 6.42 -4.47
N LEU A 49 -1.31 6.26 -3.39
CA LEU A 49 -0.30 5.19 -3.30
C LEU A 49 -0.98 3.86 -3.06
N ASP A 50 -0.61 2.84 -3.84
CA ASP A 50 -1.24 1.52 -3.75
C ASP A 50 -0.21 0.39 -3.94
N THR A 51 0.17 -0.26 -2.84
CA THR A 51 1.06 -1.42 -2.88
C THR A 51 0.34 -2.74 -3.16
N GLY A 52 -0.98 -2.72 -3.22
CA GLY A 52 -1.83 -3.82 -3.69
C GLY A 52 -2.00 -3.85 -5.20
N ALA A 53 -1.76 -2.72 -5.90
CA ALA A 53 -1.81 -2.62 -7.35
C ALA A 53 -0.44 -2.92 -7.97
N SER A 54 -0.36 -3.93 -8.82
CA SER A 54 0.87 -4.27 -9.56
C SER A 54 1.13 -3.36 -10.75
N ILE A 55 0.12 -2.64 -11.23
CA ILE A 55 0.18 -1.66 -12.31
C ILE A 55 -0.49 -0.36 -11.87
N SER A 56 0.10 0.77 -12.25
CA SER A 56 -0.49 2.09 -12.02
C SER A 56 -1.74 2.29 -12.89
N VAL A 57 -2.66 3.12 -12.41
CA VAL A 57 -4.00 3.29 -12.99
C VAL A 57 -4.32 4.76 -13.17
N VAL A 58 -5.06 5.08 -14.22
CA VAL A 58 -5.77 6.35 -14.40
C VAL A 58 -7.26 6.10 -14.43
N PHE A 59 -8.04 7.02 -13.85
CA PHE A 59 -9.50 6.92 -13.78
C PHE A 59 -10.19 7.96 -14.65
N ASP A 60 -11.38 7.59 -15.16
CA ASP A 60 -12.33 8.47 -15.84
C ASP A 60 -11.73 9.37 -16.93
N LYS A 61 -11.85 10.68 -16.69
CA LYS A 61 -11.48 11.74 -17.62
C LYS A 61 -9.99 12.00 -17.71
N THR A 62 -9.20 11.51 -16.74
CA THR A 62 -7.75 11.77 -16.71
C THR A 62 -7.05 11.38 -18.01
N PRO A 63 -7.36 10.24 -18.67
CA PRO A 63 -6.77 9.92 -19.97
C PRO A 63 -7.06 10.95 -21.04
N GLU A 64 -8.32 11.40 -21.16
CA GLU A 64 -8.71 12.39 -22.16
C GLU A 64 -8.07 13.75 -21.88
N GLU A 65 -8.14 14.23 -20.65
CA GLU A 65 -7.57 15.50 -20.23
C GLU A 65 -6.04 15.56 -20.39
N ALA A 66 -5.35 14.43 -20.15
CA ALA A 66 -3.90 14.29 -20.32
C ALA A 66 -3.47 13.91 -21.76
N GLY A 67 -4.43 13.81 -22.71
CA GLY A 67 -4.16 13.44 -24.09
C GLY A 67 -3.57 12.03 -24.23
N LEU A 68 -4.00 11.08 -23.39
CA LEU A 68 -3.54 9.70 -23.44
C LEU A 68 -4.35 8.89 -24.44
N GLU A 69 -3.65 8.19 -25.31
CA GLU A 69 -4.27 7.26 -26.27
C GLU A 69 -4.31 5.86 -25.68
N LEU A 70 -5.47 5.20 -25.84
CA LEU A 70 -5.60 3.80 -25.48
C LEU A 70 -4.86 2.92 -26.48
N LEU A 71 -4.14 1.93 -25.99
CA LEU A 71 -3.44 0.96 -26.82
C LEU A 71 -4.44 -0.02 -27.44
N ALA A 72 -4.58 0.05 -28.78
CA ALA A 72 -5.56 -0.75 -29.50
C ALA A 72 -5.38 -2.25 -29.26
N GLY A 73 -6.42 -2.90 -28.74
CA GLY A 73 -6.45 -4.35 -28.50
C GLY A 73 -5.61 -4.81 -27.29
N GLU A 74 -4.95 -3.92 -26.56
CA GLU A 74 -4.20 -4.28 -25.38
C GLU A 74 -5.02 -4.07 -24.12
N GLN A 75 -5.15 -5.13 -23.34
CA GLN A 75 -5.87 -5.12 -22.05
C GLN A 75 -5.06 -5.80 -20.95
N VAL A 76 -5.31 -5.39 -19.73
CA VAL A 76 -4.77 -6.02 -18.52
C VAL A 76 -5.89 -6.51 -17.63
N LEU A 77 -5.72 -7.70 -17.07
CA LEU A 77 -6.62 -8.21 -16.03
C LEU A 77 -6.28 -7.54 -14.72
N VAL A 78 -7.21 -6.79 -14.17
CA VAL A 78 -7.10 -6.17 -12.85
C VAL A 78 -7.96 -6.94 -11.87
N HIS A 79 -7.34 -7.40 -10.79
CA HIS A 79 -8.04 -7.95 -9.65
C HIS A 79 -8.15 -6.87 -8.58
N GLY A 80 -9.37 -6.45 -8.31
CA GLY A 80 -9.68 -5.59 -7.18
C GLY A 80 -9.97 -6.41 -5.92
N MET A 81 -10.19 -5.71 -4.82
CA MET A 81 -10.53 -6.31 -3.53
C MET A 81 -11.84 -7.13 -3.58
N ILE A 82 -12.81 -6.74 -4.40
CA ILE A 82 -14.15 -7.32 -4.48
C ILE A 82 -14.40 -8.00 -5.82
N GLY A 83 -13.93 -7.42 -6.94
CA GLY A 83 -14.18 -7.91 -8.29
C GLY A 83 -12.94 -7.94 -9.18
N SER A 84 -13.10 -8.44 -10.41
CA SER A 84 -12.03 -8.49 -11.42
C SER A 84 -12.58 -8.10 -12.79
N GLY A 85 -11.74 -7.49 -13.63
CA GLY A 85 -12.11 -7.09 -14.98
C GLY A 85 -10.91 -6.90 -15.90
N HIS A 86 -11.16 -6.92 -17.20
CA HIS A 86 -10.16 -6.57 -18.23
C HIS A 86 -10.31 -5.10 -18.59
N PHE A 87 -9.22 -4.35 -18.51
CA PHE A 87 -9.21 -2.92 -18.77
C PHE A 87 -8.16 -2.56 -19.80
N PRO A 88 -8.43 -1.56 -20.65
CA PRO A 88 -7.49 -1.12 -21.67
C PRO A 88 -6.22 -0.54 -21.02
N LEU A 89 -5.13 -0.62 -21.76
CA LEU A 89 -3.87 0.01 -21.41
C LEU A 89 -3.72 1.33 -22.17
N THR A 90 -2.98 2.24 -21.55
CA THR A 90 -2.49 3.46 -22.18
C THR A 90 -1.00 3.65 -21.87
N THR A 91 -0.33 4.49 -22.63
CA THR A 91 1.06 4.88 -22.36
C THR A 91 1.12 6.35 -21.98
N VAL A 92 2.03 6.67 -21.07
CA VAL A 92 2.39 8.05 -20.73
C VAL A 92 3.80 8.33 -21.23
N ALA A 93 4.01 9.48 -21.87
CA ALA A 93 5.36 9.90 -22.22
C ALA A 93 6.17 10.18 -20.95
N GLU A 94 5.54 10.85 -19.99
CA GLU A 94 6.14 11.14 -18.69
C GLU A 94 5.08 11.27 -17.60
N LEU A 95 5.28 10.55 -16.49
CA LEU A 95 4.56 10.74 -15.23
C LEU A 95 5.53 11.31 -14.22
N LYS A 96 5.21 12.46 -13.62
CA LYS A 96 6.04 13.14 -12.63
C LYS A 96 5.40 13.11 -11.24
N VAL A 97 6.22 12.84 -10.24
CA VAL A 97 5.90 12.98 -8.82
C VAL A 97 6.95 13.90 -8.22
N GLY A 98 6.59 15.15 -7.97
CA GLY A 98 7.58 16.18 -7.66
C GLY A 98 8.61 16.35 -8.77
N LYS A 99 9.90 16.15 -8.47
CA LYS A 99 10.99 16.18 -9.47
C LYS A 99 11.31 14.82 -10.09
N GLU A 100 10.77 13.74 -9.53
CA GLU A 100 10.98 12.38 -10.04
C GLU A 100 10.08 12.12 -11.24
N SER A 101 10.62 11.50 -12.27
CA SER A 101 9.89 11.18 -13.47
C SER A 101 9.98 9.71 -13.85
N TRP A 102 8.88 9.20 -14.38
CA TRP A 102 8.75 7.89 -14.98
C TRP A 102 8.34 8.04 -16.44
N ARG A 103 9.24 7.69 -17.35
CA ARG A 103 9.04 7.84 -18.78
C ARG A 103 8.60 6.53 -19.42
N SER A 104 7.77 6.68 -20.46
CA SER A 104 7.23 5.56 -21.24
C SER A 104 6.53 4.51 -20.36
N GLY A 105 5.86 4.98 -19.31
CA GLY A 105 5.09 4.12 -18.42
C GLY A 105 3.82 3.60 -19.10
N ARG A 106 3.36 2.42 -18.67
CA ARG A 106 2.08 1.85 -19.09
C ARG A 106 1.14 1.90 -17.90
N LEU A 107 -0.06 2.43 -18.12
CA LEU A 107 -1.09 2.54 -17.10
C LEU A 107 -2.32 1.77 -17.54
N ALA A 108 -3.06 1.21 -16.58
CA ALA A 108 -4.40 0.71 -16.86
C ALA A 108 -5.38 1.90 -16.84
N SER A 109 -6.30 1.94 -17.78
CA SER A 109 -7.37 2.94 -17.82
C SER A 109 -8.65 2.29 -17.30
N LEU A 110 -9.08 2.68 -16.11
CA LEU A 110 -10.31 2.18 -15.49
C LEU A 110 -11.39 3.26 -15.54
N PRO A 111 -12.66 2.87 -15.76
CA PRO A 111 -13.76 3.81 -15.58
C PRO A 111 -13.79 4.23 -14.12
N GLY A 112 -13.88 5.53 -13.85
CA GLY A 112 -14.26 6.02 -12.54
C GLY A 112 -15.71 5.64 -12.31
N ASN A 113 -15.92 4.84 -11.32
CA ASN A 113 -17.26 4.49 -10.89
C ASN A 113 -17.58 5.26 -9.61
N SER A 114 -18.83 5.24 -9.19
CA SER A 114 -19.31 5.94 -7.98
C SER A 114 -18.62 5.45 -6.67
N TRP A 115 -17.72 4.51 -6.76
CA TRP A 115 -17.07 3.83 -5.63
C TRP A 115 -15.64 4.27 -5.38
N VAL A 116 -14.94 4.72 -6.44
CA VAL A 116 -13.64 5.38 -6.27
C VAL A 116 -13.92 6.77 -5.68
N PRO A 117 -13.31 7.13 -4.55
CA PRO A 117 -13.46 8.49 -4.03
C PRO A 117 -13.16 9.52 -5.12
N THR A 118 -14.08 10.46 -5.34
CA THR A 118 -13.99 11.44 -6.43
C THR A 118 -12.74 12.30 -6.38
N GLU A 119 -12.07 12.32 -5.24
CA GLU A 119 -10.79 12.99 -5.08
C GLU A 119 -9.60 12.20 -5.61
N ILE A 120 -9.77 10.94 -6.05
CA ILE A 120 -8.69 10.10 -6.60
C ILE A 120 -8.85 10.01 -8.11
N GLU A 121 -7.85 10.50 -8.84
CA GLU A 121 -7.80 10.53 -10.30
C GLU A 121 -6.92 9.42 -10.89
N GLY A 122 -6.15 8.75 -10.02
CA GLY A 122 -5.32 7.62 -10.40
C GLY A 122 -4.64 6.93 -9.21
N ILE A 123 -3.89 5.90 -9.51
CA ILE A 123 -3.16 5.05 -8.55
C ILE A 123 -1.71 4.93 -9.00
N LEU A 124 -0.77 5.13 -8.06
CA LEU A 124 0.63 4.75 -8.21
C LEU A 124 0.81 3.34 -7.66
N GLY A 125 0.98 2.38 -8.56
CA GLY A 125 1.17 0.98 -8.23
C GLY A 125 2.63 0.59 -7.95
N VAL A 126 2.86 -0.70 -7.72
CA VAL A 126 4.20 -1.24 -7.44
C VAL A 126 5.15 -1.06 -8.62
N ASP A 127 4.65 -1.00 -9.86
CA ASP A 127 5.43 -0.70 -11.06
C ASP A 127 6.18 0.66 -10.99
N PHE A 128 5.56 1.63 -10.33
CA PHE A 128 6.21 2.91 -10.01
C PHE A 128 6.92 2.87 -8.66
N LEU A 129 6.22 2.43 -7.59
CA LEU A 129 6.69 2.54 -6.22
C LEU A 129 7.94 1.71 -5.94
N SER A 130 8.07 0.53 -6.55
CA SER A 130 9.22 -0.37 -6.32
C SER A 130 10.56 0.13 -6.86
N ARG A 131 10.56 1.24 -7.58
CA ARG A 131 11.78 1.94 -8.02
C ARG A 131 12.48 2.64 -6.86
N TYR A 132 11.82 2.76 -5.72
CA TYR A 132 12.26 3.46 -4.53
C TYR A 132 12.06 2.61 -3.28
N ALA A 133 12.71 2.99 -2.19
CA ALA A 133 12.17 2.68 -0.88
C ALA A 133 11.21 3.82 -0.50
N VAL A 134 9.99 3.48 -0.15
CA VAL A 134 8.90 4.45 0.03
C VAL A 134 8.63 4.67 1.52
N GLY A 135 9.00 5.83 2.01
CA GLY A 135 8.74 6.27 3.38
C GLY A 135 7.43 7.05 3.48
N VAL A 136 6.69 6.82 4.54
CA VAL A 136 5.47 7.56 4.87
C VAL A 136 5.52 8.01 6.32
N SER A 137 5.35 9.31 6.54
CA SER A 137 5.08 9.88 7.85
C SER A 137 3.63 10.37 7.90
N ALA A 138 2.85 9.73 8.75
CA ALA A 138 1.47 10.14 8.97
C ALA A 138 1.40 11.45 9.79
N GLN A 139 2.34 11.67 10.70
CA GLN A 139 2.40 12.85 11.54
C GLN A 139 2.79 14.09 10.72
N ASP A 140 3.88 14.01 9.96
CA ASP A 140 4.37 15.14 9.14
C ASP A 140 3.60 15.30 7.83
N ARG A 141 2.78 14.30 7.46
CA ARG A 141 2.05 14.24 6.18
C ARG A 141 2.97 14.37 4.98
N VAL A 142 4.05 13.60 4.99
CA VAL A 142 4.99 13.54 3.87
C VAL A 142 5.22 12.10 3.40
N VAL A 143 5.44 11.97 2.11
CA VAL A 143 5.98 10.77 1.48
C VAL A 143 7.42 11.04 1.12
N ARG A 144 8.31 10.11 1.41
CA ARG A 144 9.73 10.16 1.07
C ARG A 144 10.07 9.06 0.09
N LEU A 145 10.70 9.42 -1.00
CA LEU A 145 11.24 8.45 -1.94
C LEU A 145 12.76 8.38 -1.74
N TYR A 146 13.26 7.22 -1.33
CA TYR A 146 14.69 6.99 -1.13
C TYR A 146 15.24 6.16 -2.29
N PRO A 147 16.44 6.51 -2.82
CA PRO A 147 17.14 5.63 -3.73
C PRO A 147 17.38 4.29 -3.05
N PRO A 148 17.03 3.15 -3.68
CA PRO A 148 17.13 1.84 -3.02
C PRO A 148 18.57 1.49 -2.58
N GLU A 149 19.57 2.01 -3.26
CA GLU A 149 21.00 1.81 -2.93
C GLU A 149 21.41 2.54 -1.65
N LEU A 150 20.76 3.63 -1.29
CA LEU A 150 21.04 4.39 -0.07
C LEU A 150 20.38 3.76 1.17
N VAL A 151 19.32 3.00 0.99
CA VAL A 151 18.71 2.23 2.08
C VAL A 151 19.54 0.96 2.31
N SER A 152 20.59 1.06 3.12
CA SER A 152 21.54 -0.03 3.36
C SER A 152 20.93 -1.22 4.10
N ASN A 153 21.64 -2.37 4.11
CA ASN A 153 21.27 -3.53 4.93
C ASN A 153 21.48 -3.33 6.44
N ARG A 154 22.00 -2.18 6.84
CA ARG A 154 22.24 -1.85 8.25
C ARG A 154 20.93 -1.61 9.00
N SER A 155 20.98 -1.74 10.30
CA SER A 155 19.90 -1.33 11.17
C SER A 155 19.91 0.20 11.30
N TYR A 156 18.74 0.78 11.40
CA TYR A 156 18.55 2.20 11.64
C TYR A 156 18.13 2.43 13.07
N SER A 157 18.76 3.41 13.74
CA SER A 157 18.41 3.74 15.12
C SER A 157 16.94 4.16 15.22
N GLY A 158 16.22 3.56 16.18
CA GLY A 158 14.79 3.82 16.38
C GLY A 158 13.85 3.19 15.34
N TRP A 159 14.37 2.33 14.44
CA TRP A 159 13.58 1.61 13.45
C TRP A 159 13.65 0.10 13.65
N HIS A 160 12.53 -0.58 13.47
CA HIS A 160 12.43 -2.03 13.46
C HIS A 160 12.34 -2.53 12.02
N SER A 161 13.18 -3.49 11.67
CA SER A 161 13.17 -4.13 10.36
C SER A 161 12.32 -5.38 10.38
N ILE A 162 11.23 -5.38 9.63
CA ILE A 162 10.25 -6.45 9.53
C ILE A 162 10.40 -7.14 8.17
N PRO A 163 10.66 -8.44 8.09
CA PRO A 163 10.75 -9.14 6.82
C PRO A 163 9.38 -9.16 6.12
N MET A 164 9.37 -8.83 4.82
CA MET A 164 8.21 -8.98 3.96
C MET A 164 8.35 -10.24 3.10
N ARG A 165 7.24 -10.90 2.84
CA ARG A 165 7.15 -12.02 1.89
C ARG A 165 6.48 -11.54 0.61
N LYS A 166 7.02 -11.92 -0.53
CA LYS A 166 6.34 -11.78 -1.82
C LYS A 166 5.36 -12.93 -1.99
N LEU A 167 4.09 -12.61 -2.26
CA LEU A 167 3.04 -13.55 -2.62
C LEU A 167 2.74 -13.36 -4.09
N GLN A 168 2.92 -14.40 -4.89
CA GLN A 168 2.61 -14.34 -6.32
C GLN A 168 1.09 -14.27 -6.52
N ILE A 169 0.65 -13.39 -7.40
CA ILE A 169 -0.77 -13.24 -7.77
C ILE A 169 -1.01 -14.02 -9.06
N GLY A 170 -1.79 -15.08 -8.96
CA GLY A 170 -2.11 -15.93 -10.10
C GLY A 170 -0.86 -16.54 -10.74
N ARG A 171 -0.88 -16.69 -12.08
CA ARG A 171 0.23 -17.25 -12.87
C ARG A 171 1.13 -16.18 -13.52
N GLY A 172 0.87 -14.92 -13.21
CA GLY A 172 1.57 -13.78 -13.81
C GLY A 172 2.85 -13.38 -13.05
N THR A 173 3.34 -12.19 -13.36
CA THR A 173 4.51 -11.56 -12.71
C THR A 173 4.11 -10.61 -11.58
N ALA A 174 2.81 -10.49 -11.29
CA ALA A 174 2.30 -9.64 -10.22
C ALA A 174 2.54 -10.25 -8.84
N PHE A 175 2.88 -9.40 -7.88
CA PHE A 175 3.14 -9.79 -6.51
C PHE A 175 2.42 -8.87 -5.53
N ALA A 176 1.95 -9.44 -4.42
CA ALA A 176 1.63 -8.71 -3.22
C ALA A 176 2.76 -8.90 -2.19
N TYR A 177 2.84 -7.98 -1.23
CA TYR A 177 3.79 -8.08 -0.12
C TYR A 177 3.02 -8.32 1.17
N SER A 178 3.52 -9.21 2.02
CA SER A 178 2.89 -9.51 3.29
C SER A 178 3.87 -9.48 4.45
N ILE A 179 3.35 -9.14 5.63
CA ILE A 179 4.00 -9.23 6.93
C ILE A 179 3.21 -10.19 7.82
N ASN A 180 3.76 -10.60 8.95
CA ASN A 180 3.02 -11.38 9.94
C ASN A 180 2.51 -10.47 11.06
N LEU A 181 1.19 -10.41 11.24
CA LEU A 181 0.56 -9.87 12.44
C LEU A 181 0.46 -10.96 13.50
N HIS A 182 0.74 -10.63 14.75
CA HIS A 182 0.52 -11.49 15.89
C HIS A 182 -0.67 -10.98 16.68
N ILE A 183 -1.74 -11.77 16.74
CA ILE A 183 -2.96 -11.47 17.48
C ILE A 183 -3.26 -12.66 18.37
N ASN A 184 -3.38 -12.47 19.69
CA ASN A 184 -3.58 -13.56 20.64
C ASN A 184 -2.57 -14.73 20.46
N LYS A 185 -1.30 -14.41 20.17
CA LYS A 185 -0.20 -15.36 19.88
C LYS A 185 -0.36 -16.14 18.56
N ILE A 186 -1.37 -15.83 17.75
CA ILE A 186 -1.57 -16.42 16.43
C ILE A 186 -0.95 -15.51 15.38
N ALA A 187 -0.10 -16.07 14.53
CA ALA A 187 0.47 -15.36 13.38
C ALA A 187 -0.53 -15.34 12.22
N ILE A 188 -0.91 -14.16 11.80
CA ILE A 188 -1.82 -13.93 10.66
C ILE A 188 -1.04 -13.24 9.55
N PRO A 189 -0.86 -13.87 8.38
CA PRO A 189 -0.31 -13.18 7.22
C PRO A 189 -1.18 -11.99 6.84
N ALA A 190 -0.59 -10.82 6.75
CA ALA A 190 -1.28 -9.58 6.40
C ALA A 190 -0.63 -8.96 5.16
N ILE A 191 -1.43 -8.77 4.12
CA ILE A 191 -1.01 -8.09 2.89
C ILE A 191 -0.86 -6.61 3.20
N LEU A 192 0.26 -6.04 2.79
CA LEU A 192 0.55 -4.62 2.90
C LEU A 192 -0.02 -3.91 1.68
N ASP A 193 -1.10 -3.18 1.87
CA ASP A 193 -1.87 -2.55 0.81
C ASP A 193 -2.19 -1.09 1.15
N LEU A 194 -1.39 -0.16 0.63
CA LEU A 194 -1.60 1.28 0.85
C LEU A 194 -2.83 1.82 0.11
N GLY A 195 -3.33 1.08 -0.88
CA GLY A 195 -4.59 1.39 -1.57
C GLY A 195 -5.83 0.97 -0.79
N ALA A 196 -5.68 0.17 0.27
CA ALA A 196 -6.80 -0.20 1.12
C ALA A 196 -7.10 0.91 2.14
N GLY A 197 -8.22 1.59 2.00
CA GLY A 197 -8.65 2.61 2.97
C GLY A 197 -8.97 2.05 4.36
N PHE A 198 -9.05 0.73 4.50
CA PHE A 198 -9.42 0.03 5.73
C PHE A 198 -8.56 -1.21 5.95
N ASN A 199 -8.41 -1.62 7.21
CA ASN A 199 -7.83 -2.93 7.50
C ASN A 199 -8.92 -4.00 7.34
N LEU A 200 -8.59 -5.10 6.69
CA LEU A 200 -9.50 -6.18 6.37
C LEU A 200 -8.97 -7.51 6.92
N MET A 201 -9.87 -8.43 7.22
CA MET A 201 -9.49 -9.82 7.45
C MET A 201 -10.59 -10.76 6.96
N ASN A 202 -10.21 -12.01 6.69
CA ASN A 202 -11.17 -13.03 6.34
C ASN A 202 -11.74 -13.69 7.61
N TRP A 203 -12.84 -14.42 7.44
CA TRP A 203 -13.48 -15.15 8.54
C TRP A 203 -12.61 -16.23 9.17
N ARG A 204 -11.61 -16.75 8.43
CA ARG A 204 -10.64 -17.72 8.96
C ARG A 204 -9.72 -17.07 9.99
N ALA A 205 -9.27 -15.84 9.72
CA ALA A 205 -8.47 -15.08 10.68
C ALA A 205 -9.27 -14.75 11.94
N ALA A 206 -10.50 -14.23 11.80
CA ALA A 206 -11.34 -13.92 12.94
C ALA A 206 -11.59 -15.13 13.86
N ARG A 207 -11.83 -16.31 13.27
CA ARG A 207 -12.00 -17.55 14.03
C ARG A 207 -10.71 -18.01 14.70
N ALA A 208 -9.56 -17.92 13.98
CA ALA A 208 -8.28 -18.34 14.50
C ALA A 208 -7.82 -17.55 15.72
N ILE A 209 -8.11 -16.26 15.77
CA ILE A 209 -7.77 -15.38 16.90
C ILE A 209 -8.82 -15.43 18.04
N GLU A 210 -9.87 -16.24 17.87
CA GLU A 210 -10.98 -16.40 18.85
C GLU A 210 -11.68 -15.09 19.21
N VAL A 211 -11.67 -14.12 18.31
CA VAL A 211 -12.34 -12.83 18.48
C VAL A 211 -13.43 -12.74 17.41
N MET A 212 -14.66 -12.72 17.85
CA MET A 212 -15.80 -12.60 16.96
C MET A 212 -16.47 -11.23 17.13
N PRO A 213 -17.01 -10.66 16.05
CA PRO A 213 -17.77 -9.43 16.14
C PRO A 213 -18.89 -9.57 17.17
N LYS A 214 -19.02 -8.58 18.06
CA LYS A 214 -20.10 -8.53 19.06
C LYS A 214 -21.33 -7.87 18.42
N GLY A 215 -22.48 -8.54 18.53
CA GLY A 215 -23.77 -7.99 18.09
C GLY A 215 -24.16 -8.33 16.66
N ALA A 216 -25.29 -7.76 16.21
CA ALA A 216 -25.71 -7.85 14.83
C ALA A 216 -24.59 -7.28 13.92
N MET A 217 -24.26 -7.99 12.85
CA MET A 217 -23.24 -7.55 11.90
C MET A 217 -23.45 -6.07 11.57
N SER A 218 -22.44 -5.25 11.79
CA SER A 218 -22.46 -3.88 11.29
C SER A 218 -22.78 -3.95 9.80
N ARG A 219 -23.83 -3.23 9.38
CA ARG A 219 -24.21 -3.17 7.96
C ARG A 219 -23.39 -2.11 7.23
N LYS A 220 -22.11 -2.01 7.56
CA LYS A 220 -21.23 -1.13 6.81
C LYS A 220 -20.98 -1.73 5.45
N ILE A 221 -21.01 -0.88 4.45
CA ILE A 221 -20.75 -1.23 3.07
C ILE A 221 -19.36 -0.73 2.73
N ILE A 222 -18.50 -1.61 2.25
CA ILE A 222 -17.19 -1.27 1.71
C ILE A 222 -17.25 -1.43 0.21
N TYR A 223 -16.61 -0.51 -0.50
CA TYR A 223 -16.56 -0.43 -1.95
C TYR A 223 -15.16 -0.79 -2.45
N GLY A 224 -15.09 -1.47 -3.58
CA GLY A 224 -13.83 -1.81 -4.27
C GLY A 224 -13.71 -1.08 -5.59
N ALA A 225 -12.50 -0.97 -6.13
CA ALA A 225 -12.23 -0.25 -7.37
C ALA A 225 -12.87 -0.89 -8.64
N VAL A 226 -13.23 -2.16 -8.60
CA VAL A 226 -13.75 -2.91 -9.78
C VAL A 226 -15.20 -3.30 -9.66
N GLU A 227 -15.74 -3.54 -8.48
CA GLU A 227 -17.15 -3.94 -8.25
C GLU A 227 -17.71 -3.42 -6.93
N ASP A 228 -19.05 -3.58 -6.82
CA ASP A 228 -19.89 -3.07 -5.74
C ASP A 228 -19.58 -3.56 -4.33
N ALA A 229 -20.20 -2.85 -3.50
CA ALA A 229 -20.45 -2.91 -2.07
C ALA A 229 -20.51 -4.31 -1.44
N ARG A 230 -19.76 -4.49 -0.37
CA ARG A 230 -19.85 -5.69 0.46
C ARG A 230 -20.25 -5.31 1.88
N VAL A 231 -21.28 -5.99 2.39
CA VAL A 231 -21.60 -5.90 3.82
C VAL A 231 -20.52 -6.59 4.63
N VAL A 232 -20.01 -5.90 5.63
CA VAL A 232 -18.89 -6.34 6.46
C VAL A 232 -19.28 -6.34 7.93
N ALA A 233 -18.62 -7.19 8.71
CA ALA A 233 -18.64 -7.14 10.15
C ALA A 233 -17.44 -6.29 10.64
N GLU A 234 -17.64 -5.53 11.71
CA GLU A 234 -16.58 -4.75 12.34
C GLU A 234 -15.98 -5.51 13.53
N LEU A 235 -14.66 -5.45 13.65
CA LEU A 235 -13.92 -6.05 14.74
C LEU A 235 -12.83 -5.11 15.22
N ASP A 236 -12.95 -4.62 16.44
CA ASP A 236 -11.86 -3.90 17.13
C ASP A 236 -10.92 -4.91 17.76
N VAL A 237 -9.75 -5.07 17.14
CA VAL A 237 -8.71 -5.97 17.61
C VAL A 237 -7.82 -5.24 18.60
N LYS A 238 -7.77 -5.75 19.80
CA LYS A 238 -6.90 -5.29 20.87
C LYS A 238 -5.60 -6.10 20.88
N ASN A 239 -4.50 -5.45 21.21
CA ASN A 239 -3.20 -6.10 21.38
C ASN A 239 -2.72 -6.86 20.13
N LEU A 240 -2.41 -6.11 19.08
CA LEU A 240 -1.75 -6.62 17.90
C LEU A 240 -0.23 -6.44 18.02
N GLY A 241 0.52 -7.36 17.45
CA GLY A 241 1.97 -7.28 17.33
C GLY A 241 2.45 -7.45 15.91
N VAL A 242 3.57 -6.82 15.59
CA VAL A 242 4.42 -7.13 14.44
C VAL A 242 5.83 -7.20 14.99
N GLU A 243 6.43 -8.39 15.01
CA GLU A 243 7.68 -8.64 15.74
C GLU A 243 7.60 -8.11 17.17
N ASN A 244 8.47 -7.18 17.54
CA ASN A 244 8.53 -6.57 18.88
C ASN A 244 7.71 -5.27 19.02
N LEU A 245 6.96 -4.89 17.97
CA LEU A 245 6.11 -3.71 18.00
C LEU A 245 4.68 -4.09 18.38
N HIS A 246 4.01 -3.21 19.15
CA HIS A 246 2.65 -3.45 19.62
C HIS A 246 1.73 -2.28 19.31
N TRP A 247 0.47 -2.61 19.02
CA TRP A 247 -0.64 -1.66 18.85
C TRP A 247 -1.80 -2.05 19.76
N SER A 248 -2.40 -1.07 20.42
CA SER A 248 -3.47 -1.32 21.39
C SER A 248 -4.84 -1.58 20.74
N HIS A 249 -5.15 -0.93 19.65
CA HIS A 249 -6.45 -1.02 18.97
C HIS A 249 -6.31 -0.81 17.48
N ARG A 250 -6.89 -1.72 16.69
CA ARG A 250 -7.04 -1.56 15.25
C ARG A 250 -8.39 -2.13 14.81
N LEU A 251 -9.15 -1.32 14.09
CA LEU A 251 -10.39 -1.74 13.49
C LEU A 251 -10.12 -2.56 12.23
N PHE A 252 -10.73 -3.72 12.15
CA PHE A 252 -10.75 -4.57 10.97
C PHE A 252 -12.19 -4.76 10.49
N TYR A 253 -12.35 -4.82 9.17
CA TYR A 253 -13.59 -5.24 8.56
C TYR A 253 -13.46 -6.66 8.06
N ILE A 254 -14.50 -7.48 8.34
CA ILE A 254 -14.48 -8.90 8.05
C ILE A 254 -15.53 -9.19 6.99
N SER A 255 -15.12 -9.82 5.91
CA SER A 255 -16.01 -10.35 4.87
C SER A 255 -15.31 -11.43 4.05
N LYS A 256 -16.02 -11.92 3.04
CA LYS A 256 -15.47 -12.77 1.99
C LYS A 256 -15.00 -11.88 0.84
N PHE A 257 -13.74 -11.48 0.85
CA PHE A 257 -13.16 -10.62 -0.19
C PHE A 257 -12.50 -11.48 -1.27
N LEU A 258 -12.71 -11.13 -2.54
CA LEU A 258 -12.17 -11.86 -3.68
C LEU A 258 -10.63 -11.91 -3.67
N ILE A 259 -9.98 -10.87 -3.21
CA ILE A 259 -8.53 -10.82 -3.15
C ILE A 259 -7.91 -11.99 -2.37
N PHE A 260 -8.59 -12.50 -1.34
CA PHE A 260 -8.11 -13.67 -0.61
C PHE A 260 -8.19 -14.96 -1.45
N GLU A 261 -9.16 -15.07 -2.36
CA GLU A 261 -9.26 -16.18 -3.31
C GLU A 261 -8.13 -16.09 -4.35
N VAL A 262 -7.93 -14.90 -4.92
CA VAL A 262 -6.88 -14.61 -5.92
C VAL A 262 -5.48 -14.93 -5.38
N LEU A 263 -5.26 -14.75 -4.08
CA LEU A 263 -3.99 -15.02 -3.39
C LEU A 263 -3.89 -16.44 -2.78
N ASP A 264 -4.87 -17.32 -3.03
CA ASP A 264 -4.95 -18.66 -2.41
C ASP A 264 -4.94 -18.61 -0.87
N LEU A 265 -5.61 -17.60 -0.32
CA LEU A 265 -5.71 -17.35 1.12
C LEU A 265 -7.15 -17.47 1.66
N GLU A 266 -8.15 -17.79 0.85
CA GLU A 266 -9.55 -17.86 1.28
C GLU A 266 -9.80 -18.94 2.35
N ASN A 267 -8.98 -20.00 2.35
CA ASN A 267 -9.05 -21.12 3.30
C ASN A 267 -8.02 -21.04 4.43
N LYS A 268 -7.20 -20.00 4.49
CA LYS A 268 -6.18 -19.73 5.49
C LYS A 268 -6.50 -18.43 6.24
N PRO A 269 -6.10 -18.29 7.52
CA PRO A 269 -6.17 -16.99 8.18
C PRO A 269 -5.38 -15.95 7.41
N ALA A 270 -5.99 -14.82 7.05
CA ALA A 270 -5.34 -13.74 6.33
C ALA A 270 -5.97 -12.39 6.62
N ALA A 271 -5.16 -11.34 6.50
CA ALA A 271 -5.57 -9.95 6.64
C ALA A 271 -5.01 -9.07 5.51
N ILE A 272 -5.52 -7.85 5.40
CA ILE A 272 -4.95 -6.75 4.61
C ILE A 272 -4.79 -5.57 5.56
N VAL A 273 -3.65 -4.93 5.53
CA VAL A 273 -3.38 -3.72 6.33
C VAL A 273 -3.03 -2.57 5.41
N GLY A 274 -3.77 -1.48 5.58
CA GLY A 274 -3.62 -0.24 4.84
C GLY A 274 -3.00 0.88 5.69
N PRO A 275 -3.02 2.13 5.20
CA PRO A 275 -2.50 3.29 5.93
C PRO A 275 -3.09 3.46 7.33
N ALA A 276 -4.36 3.09 7.52
CA ALA A 276 -5.04 3.15 8.81
C ALA A 276 -4.36 2.28 9.90
N PHE A 277 -3.62 1.24 9.51
CA PHE A 277 -2.85 0.42 10.44
C PHE A 277 -1.65 1.19 11.00
N PHE A 278 -0.99 1.99 10.17
CA PHE A 278 0.25 2.70 10.48
C PHE A 278 0.03 4.18 10.87
N LYS A 279 -1.21 4.59 11.13
CA LYS A 279 -1.59 6.01 11.34
C LYS A 279 -0.82 6.74 12.45
N ASP A 280 -0.21 6.03 13.36
CA ASP A 280 0.53 6.53 14.52
C ASP A 280 2.05 6.22 14.46
N ARG A 281 2.55 5.74 13.34
CA ARG A 281 3.96 5.40 13.15
C ARG A 281 4.44 5.72 11.75
N ASP A 282 5.66 6.21 11.66
CA ASP A 282 6.37 6.31 10.39
C ASP A 282 6.83 4.92 9.93
N PHE A 283 6.80 4.69 8.63
CA PHE A 283 7.29 3.45 8.06
C PHE A 283 7.98 3.66 6.71
N VAL A 284 8.83 2.71 6.31
CA VAL A 284 9.46 2.68 4.99
C VAL A 284 9.32 1.28 4.40
N ILE A 285 8.83 1.20 3.18
CA ILE A 285 8.73 -0.05 2.41
C ILE A 285 9.95 -0.14 1.50
N ASP A 286 10.84 -1.09 1.79
CA ASP A 286 12.03 -1.41 0.99
C ASP A 286 11.74 -2.65 0.14
N PHE A 287 11.29 -2.43 -1.08
CA PHE A 287 10.92 -3.49 -2.01
C PHE A 287 12.12 -4.33 -2.46
N VAL A 288 13.29 -3.73 -2.55
CA VAL A 288 14.52 -4.41 -3.01
C VAL A 288 14.96 -5.45 -2.00
N ARG A 289 14.88 -5.14 -0.72
CA ARG A 289 15.30 -6.02 0.38
C ARG A 289 14.16 -6.80 0.99
N ASN A 290 12.93 -6.62 0.47
CA ASN A 290 11.72 -7.23 0.98
C ASN A 290 11.56 -7.03 2.49
N ARG A 291 11.60 -5.78 2.94
CA ARG A 291 11.42 -5.43 4.35
C ARG A 291 10.59 -4.17 4.53
N LEU A 292 9.89 -4.13 5.62
CA LEU A 292 9.19 -2.97 6.13
C LEU A 292 9.97 -2.43 7.33
N LEU A 293 10.41 -1.20 7.27
CA LEU A 293 10.99 -0.51 8.42
C LEU A 293 9.87 0.25 9.11
N ILE A 294 9.73 0.09 10.43
CA ILE A 294 8.71 0.79 11.22
C ILE A 294 9.43 1.52 12.35
N ARG A 295 9.15 2.81 12.49
CA ARG A 295 9.71 3.61 13.58
C ARG A 295 9.15 3.16 14.93
N ALA A 296 10.02 2.99 15.91
CA ALA A 296 9.58 2.78 17.28
C ALA A 296 8.66 3.94 17.69
N GLY A 297 7.56 3.64 18.38
CA GLY A 297 6.72 4.70 18.95
C GLY A 297 7.51 5.46 20.03
N THR A 298 7.32 6.76 20.11
CA THR A 298 7.78 7.58 21.23
C THR A 298 7.01 7.25 22.48
#